data_f97838bb23561b29b14dbfbfab15d53c
#
_entry.id   f97838bb23561b29b14dbfbfab15d53c
#
_cell.length_a   1.000
_cell.length_b   1.000
_cell.length_c   1.000
_cell.angle_alpha   90.00
_cell.angle_beta   90.00
_cell.angle_gamma   90.00
#
_symmetry.space_group_name_H-M   'P 1'
#
loop_
_entity.id
_entity.type
_entity.pdbx_description
1 polymer ?
#
loop_
_entity_poly.entity_id
_entity_poly.type
_entity_poly.pdbx_seq_one_letter_code
_entity_poly.pdbx_strand_id
1 'polypeptide(L)'
;MKVIASREDAFALERAAKAGIETAVAKEPQQVMEELQKSGADMIVLAGYMKVLPKEIIERYRNKIINIHPSLIPKYCGKGFYGKRVHKAVLEGGEKESGATVHFVDEGVDTGEIILQEKVPVLEGDTPDELAARVLKVEHRILAEGLNQIAAKIQVEKMKSDEKGGKR
;
A
#
# COMPACT_ATOMS: atom_id res chain seq x y z
N MET A 1 -10.46 7.19 10.78
CA MET A 1 -9.50 6.20 10.23
C MET A 1 -9.92 4.81 10.70
N LYS A 2 -9.75 3.78 9.85
CA LYS A 2 -10.11 2.40 10.15
C LYS A 2 -9.07 1.44 9.58
N VAL A 3 -8.76 0.37 10.28
CA VAL A 3 -7.91 -0.73 9.79
C VAL A 3 -8.78 -1.92 9.45
N ILE A 4 -8.70 -2.40 8.20
CA ILE A 4 -9.44 -3.55 7.71
C ILE A 4 -8.43 -4.66 7.39
N ALA A 5 -8.61 -5.84 7.97
CA ALA A 5 -7.76 -6.99 7.71
C ALA A 5 -8.55 -8.14 7.09
N SER A 6 -7.88 -8.96 6.27
CA SER A 6 -8.49 -10.15 5.67
C SER A 6 -8.53 -11.37 6.60
N ARG A 7 -7.89 -11.28 7.79
CA ARG A 7 -7.80 -12.36 8.78
C ARG A 7 -7.93 -11.81 10.19
N GLU A 8 -8.53 -12.59 11.07
CA GLU A 8 -8.75 -12.23 12.48
C GLU A 8 -7.44 -12.16 13.30
N ASP A 9 -6.45 -12.96 12.91
CA ASP A 9 -5.14 -13.04 13.54
C ASP A 9 -4.11 -12.06 12.95
N ALA A 10 -4.54 -11.09 12.15
CA ALA A 10 -3.65 -10.11 11.57
C ALA A 10 -3.10 -9.17 12.65
N PHE A 11 -1.77 -9.11 12.79
CA PHE A 11 -1.09 -8.27 13.77
C PHE A 11 -1.44 -6.77 13.64
N ALA A 12 -1.84 -6.35 12.43
CA ALA A 12 -2.31 -4.98 12.19
C ALA A 12 -3.55 -4.63 13.03
N LEU A 13 -4.45 -5.59 13.31
CA LEU A 13 -5.63 -5.35 14.15
C LEU A 13 -5.25 -5.09 15.61
N GLU A 14 -4.30 -5.86 16.15
CA GLU A 14 -3.79 -5.66 17.50
C GLU A 14 -3.13 -4.28 17.65
N ARG A 15 -2.28 -3.89 16.68
CA ARG A 15 -1.63 -2.57 16.67
C ARG A 15 -2.64 -1.44 16.59
N ALA A 16 -3.65 -1.58 15.73
CA ALA A 16 -4.72 -0.58 15.57
C ALA A 16 -5.52 -0.42 16.86
N ALA A 17 -5.92 -1.53 17.49
CA ALA A 17 -6.65 -1.52 18.75
C ALA A 17 -5.87 -0.84 19.87
N LYS A 18 -4.56 -1.14 20.00
CA LYS A 18 -3.67 -0.46 20.96
C LYS A 18 -3.55 1.06 20.72
N ALA A 19 -3.72 1.49 19.48
CA ALA A 19 -3.72 2.90 19.09
C ALA A 19 -5.10 3.57 19.14
N GLY A 20 -6.15 2.87 19.60
CA GLY A 20 -7.52 3.37 19.64
C GLY A 20 -8.15 3.55 18.24
N ILE A 21 -7.64 2.84 17.24
CA ILE A 21 -8.13 2.90 15.86
C ILE A 21 -9.18 1.80 15.66
N GLU A 22 -10.31 2.17 15.07
CA GLU A 22 -11.37 1.23 14.71
C GLU A 22 -10.84 0.12 13.78
N THR A 23 -11.26 -1.11 14.04
CA THR A 23 -10.84 -2.29 13.27
C THR A 23 -12.03 -3.05 12.71
N ALA A 24 -11.80 -3.72 11.58
CA ALA A 24 -12.74 -4.68 11.01
C ALA A 24 -12.01 -5.86 10.37
N VAL A 25 -12.70 -6.99 10.28
CA VAL A 25 -12.26 -8.13 9.49
C VAL A 25 -13.19 -8.27 8.28
N ALA A 26 -12.60 -8.27 7.09
CA ALA A 26 -13.32 -8.44 5.84
C ALA A 26 -12.59 -9.48 4.98
N LYS A 27 -13.16 -10.68 4.91
CA LYS A 27 -12.57 -11.83 4.19
C LYS A 27 -12.90 -11.81 2.70
N GLU A 28 -14.08 -11.29 2.37
CA GLU A 28 -14.61 -11.28 1.00
C GLU A 28 -14.66 -9.86 0.43
N PRO A 29 -14.56 -9.69 -0.90
CA PRO A 29 -14.58 -8.38 -1.55
C PRO A 29 -15.79 -7.52 -1.19
N GLN A 30 -16.96 -8.14 -1.07
CA GLN A 30 -18.20 -7.45 -0.69
C GLN A 30 -18.08 -6.84 0.73
N GLN A 31 -17.52 -7.58 1.68
CA GLN A 31 -17.30 -7.09 3.04
C GLN A 31 -16.31 -5.92 3.07
N VAL A 32 -15.25 -5.98 2.24
CA VAL A 32 -14.30 -4.86 2.11
C VAL A 32 -15.01 -3.60 1.62
N MET A 33 -15.86 -3.72 0.60
CA MET A 33 -16.65 -2.60 0.07
C MET A 33 -17.57 -2.01 1.14
N GLU A 34 -18.28 -2.84 1.89
CA GLU A 34 -19.18 -2.40 2.96
C GLU A 34 -18.42 -1.65 4.06
N GLU A 35 -17.28 -2.18 4.49
CA GLU A 35 -16.46 -1.54 5.52
C GLU A 35 -15.84 -0.22 5.04
N LEU A 36 -15.44 -0.13 3.77
CA LEU A 36 -14.98 1.12 3.16
C LEU A 36 -16.10 2.17 3.09
N GLN A 37 -17.32 1.77 2.73
CA GLN A 37 -18.47 2.66 2.69
C GLN A 37 -18.83 3.19 4.09
N LYS A 38 -18.88 2.30 5.10
CA LYS A 38 -19.14 2.69 6.50
C LYS A 38 -18.09 3.63 7.05
N SER A 39 -16.83 3.45 6.65
CA SER A 39 -15.72 4.28 7.15
C SER A 39 -15.72 5.71 6.63
N GLY A 40 -16.40 5.98 5.51
CA GLY A 40 -16.35 7.28 4.83
C GLY A 40 -14.92 7.68 4.41
N ALA A 41 -14.04 6.71 4.16
CA ALA A 41 -12.64 6.97 3.83
C ALA A 41 -12.51 7.75 2.52
N ASP A 42 -11.64 8.74 2.50
CA ASP A 42 -11.27 9.49 1.29
C ASP A 42 -10.16 8.82 0.50
N MET A 43 -9.43 7.92 1.14
CA MET A 43 -8.22 7.30 0.62
C MET A 43 -8.05 5.90 1.21
N ILE A 44 -7.47 5.00 0.43
CA ILE A 44 -7.15 3.64 0.83
C ILE A 44 -5.63 3.45 0.78
N VAL A 45 -5.09 2.83 1.82
CA VAL A 45 -3.67 2.42 1.88
C VAL A 45 -3.61 0.90 1.97
N LEU A 46 -2.96 0.27 1.01
CA LEU A 46 -2.68 -1.15 1.03
C LEU A 46 -1.28 -1.39 1.62
N ALA A 47 -1.20 -2.24 2.61
CA ALA A 47 0.04 -2.67 3.24
C ALA A 47 -0.01 -4.17 3.50
N GLY A 48 0.65 -4.96 2.67
CA GLY A 48 0.60 -6.43 2.73
C GLY A 48 -0.78 -7.01 2.38
N TYR A 49 -1.58 -6.31 1.60
CA TYR A 49 -2.85 -6.83 1.09
C TYR A 49 -2.57 -7.74 -0.11
N MET A 50 -2.89 -9.04 0.04
CA MET A 50 -2.47 -10.09 -0.90
C MET A 50 -3.53 -10.44 -1.95
N LYS A 51 -4.70 -9.84 -1.89
CA LYS A 51 -5.79 -10.06 -2.85
C LYS A 51 -5.84 -8.91 -3.86
N VAL A 52 -6.37 -9.17 -5.04
CA VAL A 52 -6.69 -8.11 -6.00
C VAL A 52 -7.97 -7.40 -5.54
N LEU A 53 -7.95 -6.07 -5.54
CA LEU A 53 -9.15 -5.29 -5.23
C LEU A 53 -10.19 -5.43 -6.34
N PRO A 54 -11.50 -5.50 -6.01
CA PRO A 54 -12.56 -5.41 -7.00
C PRO A 54 -12.47 -4.13 -7.83
N LYS A 55 -12.83 -4.24 -9.10
CA LYS A 55 -12.82 -3.13 -10.06
C LYS A 55 -13.64 -1.94 -9.56
N GLU A 56 -14.77 -2.21 -8.94
CA GLU A 56 -15.67 -1.20 -8.37
C GLU A 56 -15.00 -0.34 -7.28
N ILE A 57 -14.13 -0.95 -6.47
CA ILE A 57 -13.34 -0.22 -5.47
C ILE A 57 -12.30 0.65 -6.18
N ILE A 58 -11.59 0.11 -7.16
CA ILE A 58 -10.57 0.84 -7.92
C ILE A 58 -11.18 2.04 -8.64
N GLU A 59 -12.32 1.87 -9.29
CA GLU A 59 -13.01 2.96 -9.98
C GLU A 59 -13.50 4.05 -9.02
N ARG A 60 -14.10 3.65 -7.89
CA ARG A 60 -14.62 4.58 -6.89
C ARG A 60 -13.51 5.40 -6.22
N TYR A 61 -12.35 4.79 -5.98
CA TYR A 61 -11.20 5.41 -5.32
C TYR A 61 -10.05 5.68 -6.29
N ARG A 62 -10.35 5.94 -7.56
CA ARG A 62 -9.35 6.24 -8.60
C ARG A 62 -8.40 7.34 -8.14
N ASN A 63 -7.09 7.10 -8.24
CA ASN A 63 -6.02 7.98 -7.75
C ASN A 63 -6.05 8.27 -6.24
N LYS A 64 -6.74 7.41 -5.46
CA LYS A 64 -6.86 7.50 -4.00
C LYS A 64 -6.56 6.18 -3.30
N ILE A 65 -6.03 5.20 -4.02
CA ILE A 65 -5.53 3.94 -3.46
C ILE A 65 -4.03 3.91 -3.69
N ILE A 66 -3.27 3.75 -2.63
CA ILE A 66 -1.82 3.55 -2.70
C ILE A 66 -1.44 2.19 -2.12
N ASN A 67 -0.38 1.62 -2.65
CA ASN A 67 0.21 0.36 -2.19
C ASN A 67 1.70 0.54 -1.94
N ILE A 68 2.25 -0.24 -1.02
CA ILE A 68 3.69 -0.41 -0.84
C ILE A 68 4.09 -1.78 -1.36
N HIS A 69 5.09 -1.83 -2.23
CA HIS A 69 5.64 -3.06 -2.79
C HIS A 69 7.14 -3.17 -2.46
N PRO A 70 7.63 -4.33 -1.98
CA PRO A 70 9.00 -4.49 -1.47
C PRO A 70 10.05 -4.73 -2.56
N SER A 71 9.94 -4.04 -3.70
CA SER A 71 10.95 -4.03 -4.76
C SER A 71 11.03 -2.69 -5.47
N LEU A 72 12.02 -2.58 -6.36
CA LEU A 72 12.16 -1.45 -7.28
C LEU A 72 11.36 -1.73 -8.55
N ILE A 73 10.07 -1.39 -8.59
CA ILE A 73 9.22 -1.53 -9.77
C ILE A 73 9.89 -0.83 -10.97
N PRO A 74 9.91 -1.45 -12.17
CA PRO A 74 9.14 -2.62 -12.60
C PRO A 74 9.79 -3.99 -12.37
N LYS A 75 10.91 -4.09 -11.67
CA LYS A 75 11.55 -5.37 -11.37
C LYS A 75 10.87 -6.06 -10.18
N TYR A 76 10.75 -7.38 -10.25
CA TYR A 76 10.25 -8.23 -9.14
C TYR A 76 8.90 -7.78 -8.58
N CYS A 77 7.96 -7.43 -9.49
CA CYS A 77 6.60 -7.04 -9.18
C CYS A 77 5.59 -7.81 -10.03
N GLY A 78 4.28 -7.60 -9.80
CA GLY A 78 3.22 -8.28 -10.52
C GLY A 78 2.88 -9.66 -9.94
N LYS A 79 2.15 -10.45 -10.74
CA LYS A 79 1.60 -11.74 -10.31
C LYS A 79 2.68 -12.70 -9.82
N GLY A 80 2.57 -13.14 -8.57
CA GLY A 80 3.48 -14.10 -7.95
C GLY A 80 4.62 -13.48 -7.13
N PHE A 81 4.87 -12.17 -7.26
CA PHE A 81 5.87 -11.45 -6.49
C PHE A 81 5.25 -10.80 -5.25
N TYR A 82 5.42 -11.43 -4.09
CA TYR A 82 4.95 -10.93 -2.80
C TYR A 82 5.76 -11.50 -1.63
N GLY A 83 5.86 -10.74 -0.55
CA GLY A 83 6.53 -11.14 0.67
C GLY A 83 7.96 -11.65 0.43
N LYS A 84 8.34 -12.73 1.08
CA LYS A 84 9.70 -13.32 0.96
C LYS A 84 10.08 -13.75 -0.46
N ARG A 85 9.11 -14.02 -1.34
CA ARG A 85 9.39 -14.42 -2.73
C ARG A 85 10.09 -13.32 -3.51
N VAL A 86 9.77 -12.06 -3.23
CA VAL A 86 10.42 -10.90 -3.85
C VAL A 86 11.90 -10.89 -3.51
N HIS A 87 12.23 -10.94 -2.22
CA HIS A 87 13.62 -10.88 -1.74
C HIS A 87 14.45 -12.07 -2.22
N LYS A 88 13.84 -13.27 -2.23
CA LYS A 88 14.47 -14.45 -2.79
C LYS A 88 14.82 -14.27 -4.28
N ALA A 89 13.88 -13.78 -5.07
CA ALA A 89 14.07 -13.55 -6.50
C ALA A 89 15.14 -12.47 -6.78
N VAL A 90 15.17 -11.40 -5.97
CA VAL A 90 16.22 -10.37 -6.05
C VAL A 90 17.61 -10.97 -5.84
N LEU A 91 17.77 -11.82 -4.81
CA LEU A 91 19.04 -12.48 -4.51
C LEU A 91 19.45 -13.48 -5.59
N GLU A 92 18.50 -14.31 -6.06
CA GLU A 92 18.71 -15.25 -7.16
C GLU A 92 19.08 -14.57 -8.48
N GLY A 93 18.55 -13.33 -8.70
CA GLY A 93 18.87 -12.49 -9.84
C GLY A 93 20.25 -11.83 -9.76
N GLY A 94 20.97 -11.97 -8.66
CA GLY A 94 22.30 -11.38 -8.45
C GLY A 94 22.29 -9.85 -8.44
N GLU A 95 21.13 -9.24 -8.10
CA GLU A 95 21.01 -7.78 -8.03
C GLU A 95 21.91 -7.19 -6.95
N LYS A 96 22.41 -5.99 -7.19
CA LYS A 96 23.23 -5.25 -6.22
C LYS A 96 22.38 -4.28 -5.37
N GLU A 97 21.18 -4.00 -5.83
CA GLU A 97 20.23 -3.11 -5.17
C GLU A 97 18.84 -3.76 -5.14
N SER A 98 18.13 -3.55 -4.07
CA SER A 98 16.70 -3.78 -3.90
C SER A 98 16.06 -2.49 -3.41
N GLY A 99 14.85 -2.55 -2.88
CA GLY A 99 14.20 -1.37 -2.31
C GLY A 99 12.71 -1.55 -2.12
N ALA A 100 12.02 -0.42 -2.03
CA ALA A 100 10.57 -0.39 -1.92
C ALA A 100 9.98 0.70 -2.82
N THR A 101 8.74 0.48 -3.25
CA THR A 101 8.00 1.39 -4.13
C THR A 101 6.62 1.65 -3.56
N VAL A 102 6.28 2.92 -3.36
CA VAL A 102 4.90 3.38 -3.14
C VAL A 102 4.33 3.78 -4.49
N HIS A 103 3.19 3.22 -4.86
CA HIS A 103 2.56 3.48 -6.15
C HIS A 103 1.03 3.56 -6.01
N PHE A 104 0.38 4.19 -6.97
CA PHE A 104 -1.07 4.11 -7.09
C PHE A 104 -1.50 2.70 -7.51
N VAL A 105 -2.70 2.32 -7.10
CA VAL A 105 -3.32 1.05 -7.52
C VAL A 105 -4.28 1.33 -8.66
N ASP A 106 -4.10 0.58 -9.75
CA ASP A 106 -4.96 0.55 -10.93
C ASP A 106 -5.55 -0.87 -11.14
N GLU A 107 -6.10 -1.14 -12.32
CA GLU A 107 -6.68 -2.45 -12.64
C GLU A 107 -5.63 -3.56 -12.85
N GLY A 108 -4.35 -3.19 -12.97
CA GLY A 108 -3.23 -4.13 -13.07
C GLY A 108 -2.70 -4.57 -11.70
N VAL A 109 -1.66 -5.39 -11.73
CA VAL A 109 -0.95 -5.80 -10.51
C VAL A 109 0.40 -5.07 -10.49
N ASP A 110 0.56 -4.15 -9.55
CA ASP A 110 1.75 -3.30 -9.37
C ASP A 110 2.11 -2.45 -10.61
N THR A 111 1.11 -2.03 -11.40
CA THR A 111 1.29 -1.30 -12.68
C THR A 111 1.02 0.20 -12.58
N GLY A 112 0.44 0.67 -11.48
CA GLY A 112 0.09 2.07 -11.29
C GLY A 112 1.29 3.00 -11.16
N GLU A 113 1.04 4.29 -11.34
CA GLU A 113 2.05 5.35 -11.28
C GLU A 113 2.83 5.33 -9.96
N ILE A 114 4.15 5.42 -10.05
CA ILE A 114 5.06 5.46 -8.89
C ILE A 114 4.96 6.83 -8.22
N ILE A 115 4.75 6.83 -6.92
CA ILE A 115 4.72 8.02 -6.08
C ILE A 115 6.10 8.27 -5.45
N LEU A 116 6.66 7.23 -4.83
CA LEU A 116 7.99 7.24 -4.21
C LEU A 116 8.66 5.88 -4.41
N GLN A 117 9.96 5.92 -4.60
CA GLN A 117 10.76 4.70 -4.69
C GLN A 117 12.11 4.95 -4.02
N GLU A 118 12.56 3.98 -3.23
CA GLU A 118 13.85 4.08 -2.55
C GLU A 118 14.62 2.79 -2.57
N LYS A 119 15.94 2.92 -2.77
CA LYS A 119 16.88 1.83 -2.89
C LYS A 119 17.49 1.44 -1.55
N VAL A 120 17.82 0.15 -1.43
CA VAL A 120 18.70 -0.39 -0.40
C VAL A 120 19.77 -1.27 -1.06
N PRO A 121 20.98 -1.37 -0.50
CA PRO A 121 22.00 -2.28 -1.03
C PRO A 121 21.62 -3.73 -0.74
N VAL A 122 21.94 -4.62 -1.66
CA VAL A 122 22.03 -6.07 -1.42
C VAL A 122 23.47 -6.36 -1.01
N LEU A 123 23.65 -6.94 0.18
CA LEU A 123 24.98 -7.24 0.72
C LEU A 123 25.38 -8.68 0.38
N GLU A 124 26.68 -8.88 0.30
CA GLU A 124 27.22 -10.24 0.11
C GLU A 124 26.82 -11.14 1.27
N GLY A 125 26.28 -12.31 0.95
CA GLY A 125 25.81 -13.28 1.94
C GLY A 125 24.41 -12.99 2.52
N ASP A 126 23.71 -11.94 2.06
CA ASP A 126 22.33 -11.69 2.49
C ASP A 126 21.43 -12.91 2.32
N THR A 127 20.70 -13.23 3.34
CA THR A 127 19.53 -14.11 3.26
C THR A 127 18.29 -13.33 2.86
N PRO A 128 17.22 -13.99 2.35
CA PRO A 128 15.96 -13.31 2.07
C PRO A 128 15.38 -12.56 3.28
N ASP A 129 15.59 -13.07 4.50
CA ASP A 129 15.08 -12.44 5.72
C ASP A 129 15.88 -11.19 6.11
N GLU A 130 17.19 -11.17 5.92
CA GLU A 130 18.02 -9.99 6.16
C GLU A 130 17.72 -8.88 5.17
N LEU A 131 17.59 -9.24 3.89
CA LEU A 131 17.17 -8.27 2.87
C LEU A 131 15.76 -7.74 3.14
N ALA A 132 14.80 -8.61 3.49
CA ALA A 132 13.45 -8.21 3.87
C ALA A 132 13.44 -7.23 5.05
N ALA A 133 14.22 -7.49 6.10
CA ALA A 133 14.30 -6.60 7.26
C ALA A 133 14.90 -5.23 6.91
N ARG A 134 15.83 -5.18 5.95
CA ARG A 134 16.41 -3.92 5.44
C ARG A 134 15.39 -3.15 4.62
N VAL A 135 14.70 -3.79 3.69
CA VAL A 135 13.65 -3.20 2.86
C VAL A 135 12.48 -2.69 3.71
N LEU A 136 12.04 -3.45 4.72
CA LEU A 136 10.91 -3.10 5.60
C LEU A 136 11.10 -1.74 6.31
N LYS A 137 12.34 -1.41 6.68
CA LYS A 137 12.64 -0.09 7.29
C LYS A 137 12.34 1.07 6.34
N VAL A 138 12.66 0.86 5.06
CA VAL A 138 12.37 1.83 4.00
C VAL A 138 10.87 1.85 3.69
N GLU A 139 10.22 0.69 3.59
CA GLU A 139 8.77 0.60 3.36
C GLU A 139 8.00 1.45 4.37
N HIS A 140 8.29 1.30 5.68
CA HIS A 140 7.59 2.04 6.73
C HIS A 140 7.75 3.55 6.57
N ARG A 141 8.92 4.03 6.16
CA ARG A 141 9.20 5.45 6.01
C ARG A 141 8.53 6.01 4.76
N ILE A 142 8.81 5.43 3.58
CA ILE A 142 8.30 5.99 2.32
C ILE A 142 6.78 5.83 2.17
N LEU A 143 6.16 4.81 2.82
CA LEU A 143 4.71 4.72 2.84
C LEU A 143 4.08 5.89 3.60
N ALA A 144 4.63 6.27 4.75
CA ALA A 144 4.17 7.42 5.50
C ALA A 144 4.38 8.74 4.72
N GLU A 145 5.52 8.89 4.05
CA GLU A 145 5.80 10.04 3.19
C GLU A 145 4.82 10.12 2.00
N GLY A 146 4.61 9.01 1.29
CA GLY A 146 3.67 8.93 0.17
C GLY A 146 2.24 9.22 0.60
N LEU A 147 1.81 8.68 1.75
CA LEU A 147 0.51 8.96 2.34
C LEU A 147 0.32 10.47 2.58
N ASN A 148 1.30 11.13 3.19
CA ASN A 148 1.24 12.56 3.48
C ASN A 148 1.16 13.40 2.20
N GLN A 149 1.92 13.04 1.16
CA GLN A 149 1.88 13.75 -0.13
C GLN A 149 0.50 13.66 -0.79
N ILE A 150 -0.11 12.47 -0.80
CA ILE A 150 -1.41 12.27 -1.45
C ILE A 150 -2.53 12.87 -0.60
N ALA A 151 -2.49 12.73 0.73
CA ALA A 151 -3.48 13.33 1.62
C ALA A 151 -3.52 14.87 1.48
N ALA A 152 -2.36 15.51 1.37
CA ALA A 152 -2.28 16.95 1.13
C ALA A 152 -2.92 17.36 -0.22
N LYS A 153 -2.69 16.58 -1.29
CA LYS A 153 -3.33 16.83 -2.60
C LYS A 153 -4.85 16.72 -2.52
N ILE A 154 -5.36 15.64 -1.90
CA ILE A 154 -6.81 15.42 -1.73
C ILE A 154 -7.44 16.56 -0.93
N GLN A 155 -6.78 17.03 0.12
CA GLN A 155 -7.30 18.14 0.94
C GLN A 155 -7.39 19.44 0.15
N VAL A 156 -6.38 19.76 -0.65
CA VAL A 156 -6.41 20.96 -1.53
C VAL A 156 -7.53 20.87 -2.57
N GLU A 157 -7.76 19.68 -3.15
CA GLU A 157 -8.84 19.46 -4.11
C GLU A 157 -10.23 19.67 -3.46
N LYS A 158 -10.44 19.17 -2.25
CA LYS A 158 -11.68 19.39 -1.50
C LYS A 158 -11.93 20.85 -1.23
N MET A 159 -10.95 21.61 -0.74
CA MET A 159 -11.08 23.04 -0.49
C MET A 159 -11.48 23.80 -1.74
N LYS A 160 -10.88 23.50 -2.90
CA LYS A 160 -11.22 24.12 -4.18
C LYS A 160 -12.64 23.77 -4.67
N SER A 161 -13.13 22.57 -4.34
CA SER A 161 -14.51 22.18 -4.71
C SER A 161 -15.55 22.90 -3.86
N ASP A 162 -15.28 23.10 -2.57
CA ASP A 162 -16.17 23.78 -1.64
C ASP A 162 -16.30 25.29 -1.97
N GLU A 163 -15.19 25.94 -2.35
CA GLU A 163 -15.19 27.34 -2.81
C GLU A 163 -16.01 27.56 -4.09
N LYS A 164 -16.05 26.57 -4.98
CA LYS A 164 -16.85 26.64 -6.23
C LYS A 164 -18.33 26.33 -5.99
N GLY A 165 -18.65 25.51 -4.98
CA GLY A 165 -20.03 25.16 -4.62
C GLY A 165 -20.77 26.25 -3.82
N GLY A 166 -20.04 27.11 -3.12
CA GLY A 166 -20.60 28.19 -2.30
C GLY A 166 -21.00 29.47 -3.08
N LYS A 167 -20.86 29.49 -4.41
CA LYS A 167 -21.23 30.63 -5.29
C LYS A 167 -22.51 30.41 -6.10
N ARG A 168 -23.47 29.66 -5.58
CA ARG A 168 -24.79 29.52 -6.18
C ARG A 168 -25.87 30.06 -5.26
#